data_4374050192a54b2e754c5c38b9d0f25b
#
_entry.id   4374050192a54b2e754c5c38b9d0f25b
#
_cell.length_a   1.000
_cell.length_b   1.000
_cell.length_c   1.000
_cell.angle_alpha   90.00
_cell.angle_beta   90.00
_cell.angle_gamma   90.00
#
_symmetry.space_group_name_H-M   'P 1'
#
loop_
_entity.id
_entity.type
_entity.pdbx_description
1 polymer ?
#
loop_
_entity_poly.entity_id
_entity_poly.type
_entity_poly.pdbx_seq_one_letter_code
_entity_poly.pdbx_strand_id
1 'polypeptide(L)'
;MLDIPNIIMVGSSGGEPVPFSYDALGYAESFCRLDRVLWSVTGSGGFRSGNEEAFICDMAKKYPNVMGGFADDLFFNDDLGNIEDEALLKELTEKKDKNQAILNSVTSTFKNACRPMELWATVYISNAEARLWDENPEFWNNFTGLSLWTWEMKDLPMLETNFKAVKKAFPNKKLYLGIYIYDYMSGEPIPNDLMEHQCEFGLKMLKEKQIDGMIFLTNCVMGIGLPSEYWLRNWIEKNKNIELGE
;
A
#
# COMPACT_ATOMS: atom_id res chain seq x y z
N MET A 1 -7.40 20.52 -3.75
CA MET A 1 -7.79 19.23 -3.13
C MET A 1 -7.92 18.23 -4.26
N LEU A 2 -7.57 16.95 -4.09
CA LEU A 2 -7.64 15.97 -5.18
C LEU A 2 -9.06 15.42 -5.42
N ASP A 3 -9.99 15.72 -4.51
CA ASP A 3 -11.38 15.24 -4.56
C ASP A 3 -11.50 13.70 -4.63
N ILE A 4 -10.62 13.02 -3.89
CA ILE A 4 -10.58 11.55 -3.78
C ILE A 4 -11.24 11.17 -2.46
N PRO A 5 -12.31 10.35 -2.47
CA PRO A 5 -13.10 10.05 -1.28
C PRO A 5 -12.50 8.93 -0.41
N ASN A 6 -11.40 8.33 -0.81
CA ASN A 6 -10.78 7.21 -0.10
C ASN A 6 -9.37 7.56 0.38
N ILE A 7 -8.97 7.02 1.51
CA ILE A 7 -7.62 7.22 2.05
C ILE A 7 -7.06 5.94 2.65
N ILE A 8 -5.77 5.77 2.49
CA ILE A 8 -4.95 4.86 3.28
C ILE A 8 -4.08 5.73 4.18
N MET A 9 -4.28 5.62 5.49
CA MET A 9 -3.45 6.29 6.48
C MET A 9 -2.26 5.39 6.81
N VAL A 10 -1.08 5.80 6.35
CA VAL A 10 0.17 5.09 6.61
C VAL A 10 0.90 5.78 7.77
N GLY A 11 1.29 5.02 8.78
CA GLY A 11 2.13 5.51 9.89
C GLY A 11 3.53 5.88 9.40
N SER A 12 4.13 6.90 10.00
CA SER A 12 5.52 7.25 9.74
C SER A 12 6.49 6.27 10.42
N SER A 13 7.77 6.41 10.13
CA SER A 13 8.82 5.69 10.86
C SER A 13 8.72 5.97 12.37
N GLY A 14 8.79 4.92 13.19
CA GLY A 14 8.53 4.99 14.62
C GLY A 14 7.07 4.69 15.03
N GLY A 15 6.16 4.44 14.07
CA GLY A 15 4.77 4.05 14.33
C GLY A 15 3.86 5.22 14.68
N GLU A 16 4.19 6.43 14.23
CA GLU A 16 3.33 7.61 14.41
C GLU A 16 2.24 7.69 13.33
N PRO A 17 1.02 8.13 13.64
CA PRO A 17 0.55 8.51 14.99
C PRO A 17 0.28 7.28 15.88
N VAL A 18 0.72 7.35 17.12
CA VAL A 18 0.54 6.26 18.09
C VAL A 18 -0.95 5.95 18.30
N PRO A 19 -1.38 4.68 18.24
CA PRO A 19 -2.75 4.28 18.51
C PRO A 19 -3.32 4.88 19.79
N PHE A 20 -4.58 5.32 19.75
CA PHE A 20 -5.30 5.97 20.84
C PHE A 20 -4.73 7.32 21.30
N SER A 21 -3.69 7.87 20.63
CA SER A 21 -3.20 9.23 20.87
C SER A 21 -4.21 10.27 20.40
N TYR A 22 -4.05 11.53 20.88
CA TYR A 22 -4.86 12.65 20.39
C TYR A 22 -4.71 12.86 18.90
N ASP A 23 -3.50 12.67 18.35
CA ASP A 23 -3.23 12.82 16.93
C ASP A 23 -3.95 11.74 16.11
N ALA A 24 -3.85 10.48 16.52
CA ALA A 24 -4.57 9.38 15.86
C ALA A 24 -6.09 9.59 15.90
N LEU A 25 -6.64 10.01 17.03
CA LEU A 25 -8.07 10.30 17.17
C LEU A 25 -8.49 11.52 16.34
N GLY A 26 -7.64 12.55 16.26
CA GLY A 26 -7.87 13.72 15.42
C GLY A 26 -7.90 13.38 13.92
N TYR A 27 -7.01 12.53 13.46
CA TYR A 27 -7.06 12.01 12.09
C TYR A 27 -8.32 11.16 11.83
N ALA A 28 -8.67 10.26 12.75
CA ALA A 28 -9.86 9.44 12.61
C ALA A 28 -11.14 10.29 12.49
N GLU A 29 -11.25 11.34 13.31
CA GLU A 29 -12.37 12.28 13.23
C GLU A 29 -12.36 13.07 11.91
N SER A 30 -11.19 13.49 11.43
CA SER A 30 -11.03 14.19 10.16
C SER A 30 -11.45 13.38 8.96
N PHE A 31 -11.30 12.04 9.03
CA PHE A 31 -11.62 11.11 7.95
C PHE A 31 -13.08 10.64 7.95
N CYS A 32 -13.91 11.07 8.91
CA CYS A 32 -15.30 10.58 9.05
C CYS A 32 -16.19 10.87 7.83
N ARG A 33 -15.81 11.80 6.96
CA ARG A 33 -16.54 12.17 5.73
C ARG A 33 -16.04 11.45 4.47
N LEU A 34 -14.97 10.66 4.58
CA LEU A 34 -14.48 9.86 3.47
C LEU A 34 -15.32 8.59 3.33
N ASP A 35 -15.36 8.05 2.12
CA ASP A 35 -16.13 6.83 1.84
C ASP A 35 -15.43 5.58 2.40
N ARG A 36 -14.10 5.52 2.29
CA ARG A 36 -13.32 4.36 2.75
C ARG A 36 -12.00 4.81 3.37
N VAL A 37 -11.68 4.23 4.51
CA VAL A 37 -10.44 4.44 5.23
C VAL A 37 -9.80 3.10 5.55
N LEU A 38 -8.55 2.90 5.13
CA LEU A 38 -7.68 1.88 5.69
C LEU A 38 -6.65 2.55 6.61
N TRP A 39 -6.30 1.87 7.69
CA TRP A 39 -5.35 2.39 8.67
C TRP A 39 -4.14 1.49 8.80
N SER A 40 -2.97 2.09 8.98
CA SER A 40 -1.70 1.38 9.11
C SER A 40 -1.72 0.35 10.24
N VAL A 41 -1.41 -0.90 9.93
CA VAL A 41 -1.04 -1.93 10.92
C VAL A 41 0.48 -2.03 11.05
N THR A 42 1.19 -1.72 9.98
CA THR A 42 2.59 -1.34 9.93
C THR A 42 2.72 -0.12 9.04
N GLY A 43 3.60 0.80 9.38
CA GLY A 43 3.87 2.00 8.61
C GLY A 43 5.14 1.89 7.78
N SER A 44 5.60 3.03 7.26
CA SER A 44 6.83 3.13 6.48
C SER A 44 8.02 2.49 7.21
N GLY A 45 8.78 1.66 6.49
CA GLY A 45 9.86 0.86 7.05
C GLY A 45 9.41 -0.31 7.93
N GLY A 46 8.13 -0.70 7.88
CA GLY A 46 7.57 -1.77 8.70
C GLY A 46 7.43 -1.42 10.19
N PHE A 47 7.55 -0.13 10.54
CA PHE A 47 7.42 0.31 11.93
C PHE A 47 5.98 0.25 12.43
N ARG A 48 5.87 -0.04 13.73
CA ARG A 48 4.62 0.09 14.48
C ARG A 48 4.90 0.38 15.94
N SER A 49 3.95 1.03 16.60
CA SER A 49 4.01 1.33 18.04
C SER A 49 3.39 0.23 18.90
N GLY A 50 2.59 -0.66 18.29
CA GLY A 50 1.80 -1.69 18.96
C GLY A 50 0.32 -1.30 19.13
N ASN A 51 -0.55 -2.31 19.14
CA ASN A 51 -2.00 -2.17 19.27
C ASN A 51 -2.72 -1.46 18.09
N GLU A 52 -2.10 -1.31 16.93
CA GLU A 52 -2.71 -0.73 15.74
C GLU A 52 -3.99 -1.46 15.37
N GLU A 53 -4.00 -2.80 15.37
CA GLU A 53 -5.18 -3.60 15.08
C GLU A 53 -6.32 -3.41 16.07
N ALA A 54 -6.03 -3.23 17.36
CA ALA A 54 -7.03 -2.94 18.37
C ALA A 54 -7.64 -1.54 18.15
N PHE A 55 -6.81 -0.55 17.87
CA PHE A 55 -7.24 0.80 17.53
C PHE A 55 -8.14 0.82 16.30
N ILE A 56 -7.75 0.12 15.22
CA ILE A 56 -8.55 -0.01 13.99
C ILE A 56 -9.92 -0.62 14.30
N CYS A 57 -9.98 -1.70 15.09
CA CYS A 57 -11.22 -2.33 15.49
C CYS A 57 -12.12 -1.39 16.31
N ASP A 58 -11.54 -0.59 17.20
CA ASP A 58 -12.30 0.38 17.98
C ASP A 58 -12.81 1.55 17.12
N MET A 59 -11.98 2.06 16.21
CA MET A 59 -12.44 3.04 15.22
C MET A 59 -13.57 2.47 14.36
N ALA A 60 -13.47 1.22 13.91
CA ALA A 60 -14.49 0.58 13.10
C ALA A 60 -15.85 0.47 13.77
N LYS A 61 -15.91 0.40 15.11
CA LYS A 61 -17.16 0.46 15.88
C LYS A 61 -17.83 1.83 15.79
N LYS A 62 -17.03 2.90 15.75
CA LYS A 62 -17.49 4.30 15.74
C LYS A 62 -17.69 4.84 14.33
N TYR A 63 -16.80 4.49 13.40
CA TYR A 63 -16.77 5.01 12.05
C TYR A 63 -17.01 3.88 11.04
N PRO A 64 -18.18 3.83 10.38
CA PRO A 64 -18.53 2.75 9.46
C PRO A 64 -17.65 2.72 8.18
N ASN A 65 -17.01 3.83 7.84
CA ASN A 65 -16.11 3.96 6.71
C ASN A 65 -14.68 3.44 6.97
N VAL A 66 -14.33 3.09 8.21
CA VAL A 66 -13.05 2.41 8.52
C VAL A 66 -13.17 0.95 8.13
N MET A 67 -12.56 0.57 7.01
CA MET A 67 -12.74 -0.74 6.37
C MET A 67 -11.76 -1.80 6.85
N GLY A 68 -10.60 -1.41 7.38
CA GLY A 68 -9.58 -2.36 7.78
C GLY A 68 -8.20 -1.78 7.95
N GLY A 69 -7.21 -2.66 7.83
CA GLY A 69 -5.80 -2.36 8.01
C GLY A 69 -5.00 -2.35 6.72
N PHE A 70 -3.88 -1.65 6.77
CA PHE A 70 -2.88 -1.59 5.71
C PHE A 70 -1.51 -1.94 6.28
N ALA A 71 -0.87 -2.97 5.73
CA ALA A 71 0.47 -3.41 6.10
C ALA A 71 1.47 -2.83 5.11
N ASP A 72 2.09 -1.70 5.49
CA ASP A 72 3.16 -1.09 4.72
C ASP A 72 4.51 -1.68 5.14
N ASP A 73 5.37 -1.94 4.15
CA ASP A 73 6.72 -2.47 4.34
C ASP A 73 6.82 -3.69 5.30
N LEU A 74 5.75 -4.49 5.39
CA LEU A 74 5.74 -5.69 6.23
C LEU A 74 6.59 -6.81 5.63
N PHE A 75 6.84 -6.77 4.31
CA PHE A 75 7.50 -7.85 3.60
C PHE A 75 8.86 -7.43 3.08
N PHE A 76 9.83 -8.29 3.28
CA PHE A 76 11.14 -8.22 2.65
C PHE A 76 11.24 -9.38 1.66
N ASN A 77 11.73 -9.06 0.47
CA ASN A 77 11.89 -10.02 -0.61
C ASN A 77 13.32 -10.56 -0.67
N ASP A 78 13.94 -10.73 0.47
CA ASP A 78 15.28 -11.29 0.54
C ASP A 78 15.16 -12.81 0.36
N ASP A 79 15.82 -13.32 -0.67
CA ASP A 79 16.02 -14.75 -0.86
C ASP A 79 17.01 -15.27 0.21
N LEU A 80 16.46 -15.73 1.32
CA LEU A 80 17.25 -16.22 2.45
C LEU A 80 18.13 -17.41 2.07
N GLY A 81 17.79 -18.14 1.00
CA GLY A 81 18.54 -19.31 0.54
C GLY A 81 19.90 -18.99 -0.07
N ASN A 82 20.14 -17.75 -0.48
CA ASN A 82 21.38 -17.33 -1.13
C ASN A 82 22.26 -16.42 -0.25
N ILE A 83 21.93 -16.26 1.05
CA ILE A 83 22.68 -15.42 1.97
C ILE A 83 23.77 -16.26 2.65
N GLU A 84 25.03 -15.98 2.32
CA GLU A 84 26.21 -16.63 2.90
C GLU A 84 26.64 -16.02 4.26
N ASP A 85 26.26 -14.77 4.55
CA ASP A 85 26.54 -14.10 5.81
C ASP A 85 25.59 -14.59 6.91
N GLU A 86 26.13 -15.38 7.85
CA GLU A 86 25.35 -15.96 8.96
C GLU A 86 24.69 -14.89 9.86
N ALA A 87 25.34 -13.74 10.07
CA ALA A 87 24.79 -12.67 10.89
C ALA A 87 23.61 -12.01 10.21
N LEU A 88 23.72 -11.72 8.90
CA LEU A 88 22.66 -11.18 8.09
C LEU A 88 21.49 -12.16 7.96
N LEU A 89 21.78 -13.44 7.73
CA LEU A 89 20.76 -14.50 7.64
C LEU A 89 19.96 -14.60 8.94
N LYS A 90 20.63 -14.53 10.09
CA LYS A 90 19.99 -14.52 11.40
C LYS A 90 19.09 -13.32 11.58
N GLU A 91 19.58 -12.11 11.27
CA GLU A 91 18.81 -10.87 11.37
C GLU A 91 17.53 -10.91 10.53
N LEU A 92 17.65 -11.35 9.27
CA LEU A 92 16.52 -11.43 8.35
C LEU A 92 15.52 -12.51 8.76
N THR A 93 16.00 -13.62 9.32
CA THR A 93 15.14 -14.68 9.86
C THR A 93 14.34 -14.16 11.06
N GLU A 94 14.98 -13.48 12.01
CA GLU A 94 14.30 -12.87 13.16
C GLU A 94 13.27 -11.83 12.74
N LYS A 95 13.57 -11.06 11.68
CA LYS A 95 12.66 -10.09 11.11
C LYS A 95 11.45 -10.76 10.45
N LYS A 96 11.65 -11.85 9.72
CA LYS A 96 10.57 -12.67 9.12
C LYS A 96 9.65 -13.22 10.20
N ASP A 97 10.20 -13.79 11.27
CA ASP A 97 9.43 -14.33 12.40
C ASP A 97 8.61 -13.24 13.10
N LYS A 98 9.21 -12.06 13.31
CA LYS A 98 8.51 -10.90 13.87
C LYS A 98 7.35 -10.46 12.98
N ASN A 99 7.56 -10.38 11.67
CA ASN A 99 6.52 -9.98 10.72
C ASN A 99 5.37 -11.00 10.67
N GLN A 100 5.69 -12.30 10.75
CA GLN A 100 4.68 -13.35 10.87
C GLN A 100 3.88 -13.24 12.18
N ALA A 101 4.53 -12.91 13.30
CA ALA A 101 3.85 -12.69 14.57
C ALA A 101 2.91 -11.47 14.51
N ILE A 102 3.33 -10.38 13.87
CA ILE A 102 2.47 -9.23 13.61
C ILE A 102 1.24 -9.63 12.79
N LEU A 103 1.44 -10.34 11.67
CA LEU A 103 0.33 -10.79 10.82
C LEU A 103 -0.65 -11.68 11.59
N ASN A 104 -0.15 -12.59 12.42
CA ASN A 104 -0.99 -13.45 13.24
C ASN A 104 -1.81 -12.65 14.26
N SER A 105 -1.22 -11.64 14.89
CA SER A 105 -1.92 -10.73 15.82
C SER A 105 -3.04 -9.97 15.11
N VAL A 106 -2.71 -9.34 13.97
CA VAL A 106 -3.67 -8.56 13.17
C VAL A 106 -4.83 -9.43 12.71
N THR A 107 -4.55 -10.58 12.10
CA THR A 107 -5.59 -11.48 11.58
C THR A 107 -6.47 -12.06 12.68
N SER A 108 -5.89 -12.42 13.82
CA SER A 108 -6.64 -12.87 14.99
C SER A 108 -7.58 -11.78 15.54
N THR A 109 -7.08 -10.55 15.64
CA THR A 109 -7.87 -9.41 16.13
C THR A 109 -9.00 -9.08 15.15
N PHE A 110 -8.72 -9.04 13.85
CA PHE A 110 -9.73 -8.75 12.81
C PHE A 110 -10.83 -9.81 12.71
N LYS A 111 -10.52 -11.09 12.98
CA LYS A 111 -11.53 -12.17 13.06
C LYS A 111 -12.57 -11.92 14.15
N ASN A 112 -12.20 -11.21 15.22
CA ASN A 112 -13.07 -10.89 16.36
C ASN A 112 -13.63 -9.46 16.29
N ALA A 113 -13.46 -8.75 15.18
CA ALA A 113 -13.96 -7.40 15.01
C ALA A 113 -15.49 -7.37 14.92
N CYS A 114 -16.10 -6.19 15.10
CA CYS A 114 -17.55 -6.00 15.04
C CYS A 114 -18.17 -6.27 13.65
N ARG A 115 -17.34 -6.34 12.61
CA ARG A 115 -17.69 -6.66 11.22
C ARG A 115 -16.47 -7.21 10.49
N PRO A 116 -16.63 -7.80 9.29
CA PRO A 116 -15.49 -8.19 8.46
C PRO A 116 -14.55 -7.02 8.19
N MET A 117 -13.26 -7.21 8.44
CA MET A 117 -12.21 -6.22 8.23
C MET A 117 -11.34 -6.62 7.05
N GLU A 118 -11.01 -5.65 6.21
CA GLU A 118 -10.05 -5.85 5.13
C GLU A 118 -8.61 -5.73 5.66
N LEU A 119 -7.70 -6.49 5.10
CA LEU A 119 -6.27 -6.33 5.31
C LEU A 119 -5.58 -6.24 3.95
N TRP A 120 -4.90 -5.11 3.71
CA TRP A 120 -4.15 -4.90 2.48
C TRP A 120 -2.65 -4.85 2.78
N ALA A 121 -1.84 -5.10 1.75
CA ALA A 121 -0.38 -5.03 1.87
C ALA A 121 0.27 -4.30 0.71
N THR A 122 1.40 -3.67 0.99
CA THR A 122 2.33 -3.14 0.00
C THR A 122 3.14 -4.28 -0.62
N VAL A 123 3.24 -4.28 -1.94
CA VAL A 123 4.08 -5.17 -2.73
C VAL A 123 4.89 -4.35 -3.72
N TYR A 124 6.21 -4.45 -3.64
CA TYR A 124 7.10 -3.84 -4.64
C TYR A 124 7.27 -4.78 -5.82
N ILE A 125 7.02 -4.28 -7.02
CA ILE A 125 6.96 -5.07 -8.24
C ILE A 125 8.21 -4.95 -9.13
N SER A 126 9.21 -4.19 -8.73
CA SER A 126 10.51 -4.18 -9.39
C SER A 126 11.09 -5.61 -9.40
N ASN A 127 11.54 -6.07 -10.55
CA ASN A 127 11.99 -7.45 -10.76
C ASN A 127 10.95 -8.53 -10.40
N ALA A 128 9.68 -8.27 -10.66
CA ALA A 128 8.57 -9.14 -10.31
C ALA A 128 8.71 -10.59 -10.85
N GLU A 129 9.34 -10.76 -12.01
CA GLU A 129 9.59 -12.08 -12.60
C GLU A 129 10.60 -12.93 -11.81
N ALA A 130 11.51 -12.28 -11.09
CA ALA A 130 12.53 -12.95 -10.28
C ALA A 130 12.01 -13.30 -8.86
N ARG A 131 10.79 -12.92 -8.51
CA ARG A 131 10.24 -13.12 -7.16
C ARG A 131 9.54 -14.45 -7.04
N LEU A 132 9.82 -15.15 -5.93
CA LEU A 132 9.22 -16.44 -5.57
C LEU A 132 7.96 -16.19 -4.70
N TRP A 133 6.92 -15.55 -5.25
CA TRP A 133 5.67 -15.33 -4.52
C TRP A 133 4.88 -16.62 -4.23
N ASP A 134 5.21 -17.70 -4.94
CA ASP A 134 4.54 -18.99 -4.79
C ASP A 134 5.00 -19.78 -3.56
N GLU A 135 6.09 -19.37 -2.88
CA GLU A 135 6.67 -20.14 -1.78
C GLU A 135 5.77 -20.26 -0.54
N ASN A 136 4.82 -19.34 -0.36
CA ASN A 136 3.87 -19.41 0.74
C ASN A 136 2.48 -18.89 0.36
N PRO A 137 1.68 -19.64 -0.41
CA PRO A 137 0.33 -19.23 -0.78
C PRO A 137 -0.57 -18.94 0.41
N GLU A 138 -0.41 -19.67 1.53
CA GLU A 138 -1.22 -19.48 2.75
C GLU A 138 -0.98 -18.10 3.39
N PHE A 139 0.24 -17.62 3.33
CA PHE A 139 0.59 -16.29 3.82
C PHE A 139 -0.22 -15.20 3.10
N TRP A 140 -0.26 -15.24 1.76
CA TRP A 140 -0.97 -14.27 0.94
C TRP A 140 -2.50 -14.34 1.08
N ASN A 141 -3.04 -15.47 1.56
CA ASN A 141 -4.47 -15.62 1.80
C ASN A 141 -4.99 -14.71 2.93
N ASN A 142 -4.11 -14.22 3.78
CA ASN A 142 -4.48 -13.28 4.84
C ASN A 142 -4.85 -11.89 4.30
N PHE A 143 -4.46 -11.54 3.08
CA PHE A 143 -4.69 -10.23 2.49
C PHE A 143 -5.87 -10.24 1.54
N THR A 144 -6.77 -9.26 1.69
CA THR A 144 -7.92 -9.04 0.81
C THR A 144 -7.54 -8.22 -0.41
N GLY A 145 -6.48 -7.40 -0.33
CA GLY A 145 -5.98 -6.58 -1.42
C GLY A 145 -4.46 -6.40 -1.36
N LEU A 146 -3.86 -6.18 -2.52
CA LEU A 146 -2.44 -5.89 -2.67
C LEU A 146 -2.26 -4.56 -3.39
N SER A 147 -1.46 -3.66 -2.84
CA SER A 147 -1.03 -2.44 -3.50
C SER A 147 0.34 -2.64 -4.13
N LEU A 148 0.42 -2.41 -5.44
CA LEU A 148 1.58 -2.73 -6.27
C LEU A 148 2.36 -1.46 -6.55
N TRP A 149 3.63 -1.41 -6.14
CA TRP A 149 4.46 -0.22 -6.20
C TRP A 149 5.73 -0.45 -7.00
N THR A 150 6.08 0.49 -7.88
CA THR A 150 7.41 0.57 -8.50
C THR A 150 8.23 1.57 -7.69
N TRP A 151 9.19 1.07 -6.90
CA TRP A 151 9.92 1.88 -5.93
C TRP A 151 10.83 2.93 -6.56
N GLU A 152 11.56 2.57 -7.63
CA GLU A 152 12.48 3.46 -8.31
C GLU A 152 11.94 3.87 -9.68
N MET A 153 12.04 5.14 -10.05
CA MET A 153 11.54 5.62 -11.34
C MET A 153 12.23 4.97 -12.54
N LYS A 154 13.49 4.52 -12.39
CA LYS A 154 14.22 3.81 -13.44
C LYS A 154 13.57 2.50 -13.87
N ASP A 155 12.74 1.90 -12.97
CA ASP A 155 12.04 0.64 -13.20
C ASP A 155 10.63 0.84 -13.82
N LEU A 156 10.14 2.08 -13.88
CA LEU A 156 8.83 2.38 -14.49
C LEU A 156 8.69 1.92 -15.95
N PRO A 157 9.75 1.93 -16.80
CA PRO A 157 9.65 1.36 -18.15
C PRO A 157 9.28 -0.13 -18.17
N MET A 158 9.53 -0.87 -17.08
CA MET A 158 9.20 -2.29 -16.93
C MET A 158 7.83 -2.54 -16.26
N LEU A 159 7.07 -1.48 -15.95
CA LEU A 159 5.82 -1.55 -15.20
C LEU A 159 4.84 -2.59 -15.77
N GLU A 160 4.61 -2.60 -17.08
CA GLU A 160 3.68 -3.55 -17.71
C GLU A 160 4.16 -5.01 -17.58
N THR A 161 5.46 -5.27 -17.74
CA THR A 161 6.04 -6.60 -17.60
C THR A 161 5.93 -7.09 -16.17
N ASN A 162 6.31 -6.25 -15.20
CA ASN A 162 6.24 -6.56 -13.78
C ASN A 162 4.79 -6.77 -13.33
N PHE A 163 3.86 -5.95 -13.80
CA PHE A 163 2.44 -6.12 -13.50
C PHE A 163 1.90 -7.48 -13.99
N LYS A 164 2.25 -7.90 -15.21
CA LYS A 164 1.83 -9.20 -15.75
C LYS A 164 2.32 -10.36 -14.89
N ALA A 165 3.56 -10.30 -14.39
CA ALA A 165 4.10 -11.31 -13.48
C ALA A 165 3.30 -11.37 -12.17
N VAL A 166 2.98 -10.22 -11.57
CA VAL A 166 2.14 -10.15 -10.35
C VAL A 166 0.74 -10.70 -10.61
N LYS A 167 0.11 -10.30 -11.71
CA LYS A 167 -1.25 -10.76 -12.05
C LYS A 167 -1.30 -12.27 -12.25
N LYS A 168 -0.25 -12.86 -12.80
CA LYS A 168 -0.11 -14.30 -12.93
C LYS A 168 0.03 -15.00 -11.58
N ALA A 169 0.79 -14.42 -10.66
CA ALA A 169 0.98 -14.96 -9.31
C ALA A 169 -0.29 -14.84 -8.45
N PHE A 170 -1.05 -13.76 -8.61
CA PHE A 170 -2.24 -13.43 -7.81
C PHE A 170 -3.50 -13.23 -8.66
N PRO A 171 -3.97 -14.24 -9.40
CA PRO A 171 -5.05 -14.08 -10.38
C PRO A 171 -6.40 -13.67 -9.76
N ASN A 172 -6.64 -14.02 -8.51
CA ASN A 172 -7.90 -13.81 -7.79
C ASN A 172 -7.82 -12.75 -6.68
N LYS A 173 -6.70 -12.03 -6.56
CA LYS A 173 -6.54 -10.96 -5.56
C LYS A 173 -7.04 -9.63 -6.12
N LYS A 174 -7.61 -8.81 -5.25
CA LYS A 174 -7.81 -7.39 -5.53
C LYS A 174 -6.45 -6.73 -5.64
N LEU A 175 -6.22 -6.05 -6.75
CA LEU A 175 -4.96 -5.38 -7.05
C LEU A 175 -5.19 -3.89 -7.21
N TYR A 176 -4.31 -3.10 -6.60
CA TYR A 176 -4.34 -1.65 -6.67
C TYR A 176 -2.97 -1.17 -7.15
N LEU A 177 -2.94 -0.30 -8.15
CA LEU A 177 -1.68 0.26 -8.65
C LEU A 177 -1.30 1.50 -7.82
N GLY A 178 -0.16 1.43 -7.18
CA GLY A 178 0.46 2.55 -6.48
C GLY A 178 1.24 3.46 -7.44
N ILE A 179 1.03 4.76 -7.31
CA ILE A 179 1.63 5.80 -8.13
C ILE A 179 2.45 6.72 -7.21
N TYR A 180 3.76 6.76 -7.43
CA TYR A 180 4.63 7.75 -6.83
C TYR A 180 4.67 9.02 -7.70
N ILE A 181 4.70 10.19 -7.06
CA ILE A 181 4.96 11.48 -7.72
C ILE A 181 6.38 11.99 -7.45
N TYR A 182 7.11 11.28 -6.61
CA TYR A 182 8.47 11.58 -6.18
C TYR A 182 9.26 10.29 -6.02
N ASP A 183 10.46 10.25 -6.53
CA ASP A 183 11.39 9.14 -6.36
C ASP A 183 12.26 9.37 -5.12
N TYR A 184 12.00 8.61 -4.08
CA TYR A 184 12.72 8.74 -2.81
C TYR A 184 14.18 8.24 -2.88
N MET A 185 14.54 7.46 -3.89
CA MET A 185 15.91 6.99 -4.08
C MET A 185 16.80 8.05 -4.74
N SER A 186 16.32 8.70 -5.78
CA SER A 186 17.06 9.78 -6.45
C SER A 186 16.88 11.14 -5.79
N GLY A 187 15.81 11.32 -4.99
CA GLY A 187 15.47 12.61 -4.40
C GLY A 187 14.86 13.60 -5.38
N GLU A 188 14.21 13.11 -6.45
CA GLU A 188 13.72 13.94 -7.55
C GLU A 188 12.21 13.70 -7.79
N PRO A 189 11.46 14.71 -8.28
CA PRO A 189 10.10 14.51 -8.74
C PRO A 189 10.07 13.58 -9.96
N ILE A 190 9.05 12.74 -10.06
CA ILE A 190 8.87 11.89 -11.24
C ILE A 190 8.64 12.79 -12.48
N PRO A 191 9.40 12.62 -13.58
CA PRO A 191 9.19 13.34 -14.83
C PRO A 191 7.79 13.14 -15.42
N ASN A 192 7.28 14.14 -16.13
CA ASN A 192 5.91 14.13 -16.63
C ASN A 192 5.60 12.98 -17.60
N ASP A 193 6.56 12.55 -18.40
CA ASP A 193 6.44 11.40 -19.29
C ASP A 193 6.29 10.08 -18.54
N LEU A 194 7.01 9.91 -17.43
CA LEU A 194 6.88 8.76 -16.55
C LEU A 194 5.60 8.86 -15.71
N MET A 195 5.16 10.07 -15.33
CA MET A 195 3.84 10.28 -14.72
C MET A 195 2.72 9.86 -15.67
N GLU A 196 2.80 10.26 -16.95
CA GLU A 196 1.85 9.85 -17.98
C GLU A 196 1.87 8.34 -18.16
N HIS A 197 3.05 7.73 -18.29
CA HIS A 197 3.20 6.30 -18.47
C HIS A 197 2.49 5.49 -17.37
N GLN A 198 2.78 5.77 -16.08
CA GLN A 198 2.18 5.00 -14.98
C GLN A 198 0.69 5.29 -14.80
N CYS A 199 0.23 6.53 -14.99
CA CYS A 199 -1.17 6.89 -14.82
C CYS A 199 -2.04 6.37 -15.95
N GLU A 200 -1.61 6.48 -17.21
CA GLU A 200 -2.37 5.94 -18.36
C GLU A 200 -2.37 4.41 -18.35
N PHE A 201 -1.26 3.77 -17.94
CA PHE A 201 -1.27 2.33 -17.70
C PHE A 201 -2.31 1.94 -16.63
N GLY A 202 -2.33 2.62 -15.49
CA GLY A 202 -3.30 2.38 -14.43
C GLY A 202 -4.75 2.57 -14.92
N LEU A 203 -5.03 3.65 -15.63
CA LEU A 203 -6.35 3.91 -16.20
C LEU A 203 -6.78 2.83 -17.20
N LYS A 204 -5.85 2.36 -18.05
CA LYS A 204 -6.09 1.24 -18.96
C LYS A 204 -6.44 -0.03 -18.18
N MET A 205 -5.65 -0.37 -17.16
CA MET A 205 -5.89 -1.56 -16.34
C MET A 205 -7.22 -1.50 -15.57
N LEU A 206 -7.64 -0.32 -15.14
CA LEU A 206 -8.98 -0.10 -14.55
C LEU A 206 -10.09 -0.38 -15.56
N LYS A 207 -10.01 0.19 -16.77
CA LYS A 207 -10.99 -0.04 -17.85
C LYS A 207 -11.07 -1.51 -18.27
N GLU A 208 -9.95 -2.22 -18.23
CA GLU A 208 -9.87 -3.65 -18.55
C GLU A 208 -10.21 -4.56 -17.35
N LYS A 209 -10.60 -3.98 -16.20
CA LYS A 209 -10.91 -4.69 -14.95
C LYS A 209 -9.77 -5.60 -14.46
N GLN A 210 -8.53 -5.19 -14.74
CA GLN A 210 -7.32 -5.90 -14.31
C GLN A 210 -6.86 -5.47 -12.91
N ILE A 211 -7.21 -4.26 -12.50
CA ILE A 211 -7.01 -3.72 -11.16
C ILE A 211 -8.32 -3.17 -10.60
N ASP A 212 -8.40 -3.08 -9.27
CA ASP A 212 -9.58 -2.60 -8.53
C ASP A 212 -9.49 -1.11 -8.18
N GLY A 213 -8.33 -0.48 -8.38
CA GLY A 213 -8.13 0.94 -8.12
C GLY A 213 -6.70 1.42 -8.32
N MET A 214 -6.52 2.72 -8.15
CA MET A 214 -5.21 3.37 -8.14
C MET A 214 -5.01 4.08 -6.81
N ILE A 215 -3.78 4.08 -6.31
CA ILE A 215 -3.40 4.73 -5.06
C ILE A 215 -2.31 5.74 -5.38
N PHE A 216 -2.50 7.00 -4.98
CA PHE A 216 -1.51 8.07 -5.16
C PHE A 216 -0.83 8.35 -3.82
N LEU A 217 0.49 8.16 -3.75
CA LEU A 217 1.25 8.54 -2.57
C LEU A 217 1.50 10.05 -2.60
N THR A 218 0.89 10.74 -1.67
CA THR A 218 0.80 12.20 -1.70
C THR A 218 1.16 12.89 -0.39
N ASN A 219 1.36 12.17 0.69
CA ASN A 219 1.43 12.72 2.04
C ASN A 219 2.46 13.87 2.22
N CYS A 220 3.76 13.55 2.18
CA CYS A 220 4.81 14.53 2.43
C CYS A 220 5.24 15.33 1.18
N VAL A 221 4.73 14.99 0.00
CA VAL A 221 5.15 15.56 -1.30
C VAL A 221 4.09 16.37 -2.01
N MET A 222 2.87 16.47 -1.45
CA MET A 222 1.81 17.34 -1.97
C MET A 222 1.83 18.70 -1.30
N GLY A 223 1.60 19.76 -2.10
CA GLY A 223 1.55 21.13 -1.62
C GLY A 223 2.90 21.82 -1.52
N ILE A 224 3.97 21.17 -1.96
CA ILE A 224 5.32 21.77 -1.99
C ILE A 224 5.74 22.28 -3.38
N GLY A 225 4.86 22.15 -4.37
CA GLY A 225 5.06 22.76 -5.69
C GLY A 225 5.83 21.89 -6.69
N LEU A 226 5.79 20.57 -6.56
CA LEU A 226 6.45 19.67 -7.52
C LEU A 226 5.77 19.71 -8.89
N PRO A 227 6.53 19.67 -10.00
CA PRO A 227 5.96 19.55 -11.34
C PRO A 227 5.02 18.34 -11.49
N SER A 228 5.41 17.18 -10.96
CA SER A 228 4.60 15.94 -10.93
C SER A 228 3.29 16.09 -10.14
N GLU A 229 3.26 16.91 -9.09
CA GLU A 229 2.03 17.25 -8.36
C GLU A 229 1.04 18.00 -9.25
N TYR A 230 1.50 19.06 -9.94
CA TYR A 230 0.64 19.82 -10.86
C TYR A 230 0.14 18.96 -12.01
N TRP A 231 1.02 18.11 -12.55
CA TRP A 231 0.65 17.17 -13.60
C TRP A 231 -0.44 16.21 -13.10
N LEU A 232 -0.26 15.59 -11.94
CA LEU A 232 -1.22 14.65 -11.34
C LEU A 232 -2.57 15.30 -11.06
N ARG A 233 -2.59 16.51 -10.51
CA ARG A 233 -3.85 17.25 -10.26
C ARG A 233 -4.65 17.45 -11.54
N ASN A 234 -3.98 17.86 -12.60
CA ASN A 234 -4.62 18.06 -13.91
C ASN A 234 -5.12 16.73 -14.50
N TRP A 235 -4.33 15.68 -14.35
CA TRP A 235 -4.71 14.34 -14.84
C TRP A 235 -5.94 13.80 -14.09
N ILE A 236 -5.98 13.90 -12.76
CA ILE A 236 -7.13 13.49 -11.95
C ILE A 236 -8.37 14.30 -12.35
N GLU A 237 -8.26 15.64 -12.46
CA GLU A 237 -9.41 16.48 -12.83
C GLU A 237 -9.99 16.09 -14.19
N LYS A 238 -9.15 15.73 -15.14
CA LYS A 238 -9.55 15.28 -16.48
C LYS A 238 -10.24 13.90 -16.48
N ASN A 239 -9.81 13.00 -15.58
CA ASN A 239 -10.21 11.59 -15.62
C ASN A 239 -11.19 11.17 -14.52
N LYS A 240 -11.40 11.96 -13.46
CA LYS A 240 -12.20 11.60 -12.29
C LYS A 240 -13.66 11.21 -12.59
N ASN A 241 -14.22 11.66 -13.71
CA ASN A 241 -15.61 11.39 -14.10
C ASN A 241 -15.72 10.27 -15.16
N ILE A 242 -14.64 9.54 -15.43
CA ILE A 242 -14.72 8.41 -16.36
C ILE A 242 -15.51 7.28 -15.69
N GLU A 243 -16.65 6.94 -16.28
CA GLU A 243 -17.40 5.78 -15.85
C GLU A 243 -16.70 4.51 -16.34
N LEU A 244 -16.33 3.65 -15.38
CA LEU A 244 -15.83 2.32 -15.66
C LEU A 244 -17.05 1.43 -15.90
N GLY A 245 -17.27 0.99 -17.14
CA GLY A 245 -18.42 0.16 -17.52
C GLY A 245 -18.61 -1.05 -16.59
N GLU A 246 -19.86 -1.45 -16.38
CA GLU A 246 -20.27 -2.60 -15.55
C GLU A 246 -19.64 -3.94 -15.99
#